data_0fba2a2a87edc90558b387caa84efc39
#
_entry.id   0fba2a2a87edc90558b387caa84efc39
#
_cell.length_a   1.000
_cell.length_b   1.000
_cell.length_c   1.000
_cell.angle_alpha   90.00
_cell.angle_beta   90.00
_cell.angle_gamma   90.00
#
_symmetry.space_group_name_H-M   'P 1'
#
loop_
_entity.id
_entity.type
_entity.pdbx_description
1 polymer ?
#
loop_
_entity_poly.entity_id
_entity_poly.type
_entity_poly.pdbx_seq_one_letter_code
_entity_poly.pdbx_strand_id
1 'polypeptide(L)'
;ALPIWLCAVKVSHKTGVKKIMASQAAKLENDLGRDPIPQLVLRIAIPSMLAQFVSVLYSVVDRMYIGNIAEVGKLALAGAGVCGPIVTMIGSVAFLVGVGGSPLMSIRMGAGDQNAAKRILANCFLLLCGFSVVLMALALATRQQTLLLFGASESTLPYAMAYYTVYLLGTPFALLSTGMNQFIICQGFAKKGMQSVMLGAVLNILLDSVFIFVLYMGVT
;
A
#
# COMPACT_ATOMS: atom_id res chain seq x y z
N ALA A 1 8.72 54.31 -18.41
CA ALA A 1 7.98 53.50 -19.38
C ALA A 1 8.60 52.09 -19.40
N LEU A 2 7.92 51.14 -18.78
CA LEU A 2 8.31 49.71 -18.86
C LEU A 2 8.05 49.22 -20.30
N PRO A 3 8.97 48.48 -20.90
CA PRO A 3 8.81 48.06 -22.30
C PRO A 3 7.65 47.05 -22.43
N ILE A 4 6.81 47.29 -23.42
CA ILE A 4 5.56 46.55 -23.74
C ILE A 4 5.77 45.01 -23.88
N TRP A 5 6.99 44.60 -24.27
CA TRP A 5 7.34 43.18 -24.39
C TRP A 5 7.40 42.43 -23.05
N LEU A 6 7.68 43.09 -21.91
CA LEU A 6 7.66 42.52 -20.58
C LEU A 6 6.23 42.21 -20.13
N CYS A 7 5.23 43.01 -20.52
CA CYS A 7 3.83 42.75 -20.30
C CYS A 7 3.31 41.59 -21.17
N ALA A 8 3.76 41.50 -22.42
CA ALA A 8 3.41 40.41 -23.33
C ALA A 8 3.94 39.03 -22.86
N VAL A 9 5.18 39.00 -22.36
CA VAL A 9 5.78 37.78 -21.80
C VAL A 9 5.05 37.32 -20.51
N LYS A 10 4.66 38.26 -19.63
CA LYS A 10 3.96 37.97 -18.40
C LYS A 10 2.52 37.46 -18.62
N VAL A 11 1.84 37.98 -19.66
CA VAL A 11 0.51 37.54 -20.09
C VAL A 11 0.59 36.16 -20.77
N SER A 12 1.59 35.98 -21.68
CA SER A 12 1.82 34.68 -22.34
C SER A 12 2.16 33.59 -21.37
N HIS A 13 2.97 33.86 -20.33
CA HIS A 13 3.30 32.88 -19.29
C HIS A 13 2.09 32.50 -18.43
N LYS A 14 1.24 33.49 -18.06
CA LYS A 14 -0.02 33.22 -17.32
C LYS A 14 -1.02 32.44 -18.18
N THR A 15 -1.09 32.70 -19.48
CA THR A 15 -2.03 31.99 -20.38
C THR A 15 -1.53 30.56 -20.65
N GLY A 16 -0.21 30.38 -20.81
CA GLY A 16 0.40 29.06 -20.95
C GLY A 16 0.20 28.18 -19.70
N VAL A 17 0.47 28.72 -18.52
CA VAL A 17 0.26 28.03 -17.24
C VAL A 17 -1.22 27.73 -17.00
N LYS A 18 -2.13 28.68 -17.30
CA LYS A 18 -3.58 28.43 -17.23
C LYS A 18 -4.03 27.35 -18.23
N LYS A 19 -3.48 27.31 -19.43
CA LYS A 19 -3.79 26.31 -20.45
C LYS A 19 -3.23 24.92 -20.08
N ILE A 20 -2.06 24.87 -19.47
CA ILE A 20 -1.47 23.64 -18.93
C ILE A 20 -2.25 23.14 -17.70
N MET A 21 -2.62 24.04 -16.78
CA MET A 21 -3.47 23.69 -15.63
C MET A 21 -4.89 23.29 -16.05
N ALA A 22 -5.48 23.95 -17.03
CA ALA A 22 -6.77 23.57 -17.60
C ALA A 22 -6.69 22.26 -18.40
N SER A 23 -5.60 22.00 -19.10
CA SER A 23 -5.34 20.71 -19.76
C SER A 23 -5.05 19.59 -18.76
N GLN A 24 -4.40 19.88 -17.64
CA GLN A 24 -4.23 18.91 -16.54
C GLN A 24 -5.54 18.72 -15.76
N ALA A 25 -6.35 19.76 -15.59
CA ALA A 25 -7.68 19.65 -15.00
C ALA A 25 -8.68 18.93 -15.93
N ALA A 26 -8.55 19.11 -17.26
CA ALA A 26 -9.34 18.36 -18.26
C ALA A 26 -8.88 16.90 -18.43
N LYS A 27 -7.71 16.54 -17.91
CA LYS A 27 -7.21 15.17 -17.75
C LYS A 27 -7.47 14.60 -16.35
N LEU A 28 -8.45 15.09 -15.64
CA LEU A 28 -9.09 14.32 -14.58
C LEU A 28 -9.78 13.14 -15.28
N GLU A 29 -9.07 12.05 -15.33
CA GLU A 29 -9.43 10.80 -16.01
C GLU A 29 -10.76 10.23 -15.49
N ASN A 30 -11.34 10.86 -14.43
CA ASN A 30 -12.58 10.48 -13.77
C ASN A 30 -13.28 11.74 -13.20
N ASP A 31 -14.31 12.20 -13.85
CA ASP A 31 -15.26 13.16 -13.22
C ASP A 31 -16.29 12.35 -12.41
N LEU A 32 -15.96 12.10 -11.13
CA LEU A 32 -16.79 11.32 -10.22
C LEU A 32 -18.21 11.89 -10.06
N GLY A 33 -18.43 13.14 -10.43
CA GLY A 33 -19.73 13.82 -10.31
C GLY A 33 -20.60 13.77 -11.57
N ARG A 34 -20.04 13.43 -12.74
CA ARG A 34 -20.74 13.50 -14.04
C ARG A 34 -20.81 12.19 -14.79
N ASP A 35 -19.88 11.26 -14.52
CA ASP A 35 -19.86 9.97 -15.21
C ASP A 35 -21.05 9.09 -14.79
N PRO A 36 -21.63 8.30 -15.72
CA PRO A 36 -22.68 7.33 -15.40
C PRO A 36 -22.19 6.32 -14.35
N ILE A 37 -22.97 6.10 -13.31
CA ILE A 37 -22.61 5.26 -12.15
C ILE A 37 -22.08 3.87 -12.56
N PRO A 38 -22.69 3.11 -13.50
CA PRO A 38 -22.17 1.78 -13.86
C PRO A 38 -20.77 1.81 -14.47
N GLN A 39 -20.50 2.80 -15.32
CA GLN A 39 -19.17 2.97 -15.94
C GLN A 39 -18.12 3.36 -14.92
N LEU A 40 -18.47 4.25 -13.98
CA LEU A 40 -17.61 4.69 -12.89
C LEU A 40 -17.24 3.50 -11.98
N VAL A 41 -18.23 2.68 -11.61
CA VAL A 41 -18.01 1.49 -10.78
C VAL A 41 -17.07 0.52 -11.48
N LEU A 42 -17.27 0.19 -12.74
CA LEU A 42 -16.39 -0.72 -13.49
C LEU A 42 -14.97 -0.15 -13.62
N ARG A 43 -14.84 1.16 -13.87
CA ARG A 43 -13.55 1.83 -14.01
C ARG A 43 -12.72 1.80 -12.73
N ILE A 44 -13.36 1.82 -11.56
CA ILE A 44 -12.68 1.73 -10.27
C ILE A 44 -12.51 0.28 -9.83
N ALA A 45 -13.54 -0.56 -10.02
CA ALA A 45 -13.55 -1.94 -9.56
C ALA A 45 -12.52 -2.81 -10.31
N ILE A 46 -12.46 -2.72 -11.65
CA ILE A 46 -11.54 -3.56 -12.44
C ILE A 46 -10.07 -3.37 -12.04
N PRO A 47 -9.51 -2.15 -11.97
CA PRO A 47 -8.13 -1.98 -11.51
C PRO A 47 -7.90 -2.45 -10.08
N SER A 48 -8.88 -2.23 -9.18
CA SER A 48 -8.76 -2.66 -7.77
C SER A 48 -8.79 -4.19 -7.65
N MET A 49 -9.63 -4.87 -8.40
CA MET A 49 -9.67 -6.34 -8.45
C MET A 49 -8.39 -6.91 -9.05
N LEU A 50 -7.87 -6.32 -10.13
CA LEU A 50 -6.59 -6.73 -10.72
C LEU A 50 -5.43 -6.54 -9.75
N ALA A 51 -5.39 -5.42 -9.03
CA ALA A 51 -4.38 -5.19 -7.99
C ALA A 51 -4.44 -6.26 -6.89
N GLN A 52 -5.64 -6.61 -6.43
CA GLN A 52 -5.84 -7.64 -5.42
C GLN A 52 -5.43 -9.03 -5.94
N PHE A 53 -5.79 -9.36 -7.18
CA PHE A 53 -5.40 -10.61 -7.82
C PHE A 53 -3.88 -10.74 -7.93
N VAL A 54 -3.19 -9.69 -8.40
CA VAL A 54 -1.72 -9.65 -8.47
C VAL A 54 -1.11 -9.78 -7.07
N SER A 55 -1.69 -9.15 -6.05
CA SER A 55 -1.26 -9.26 -4.66
C SER A 55 -1.33 -10.70 -4.14
N VAL A 56 -2.38 -11.45 -4.48
CA VAL A 56 -2.49 -12.87 -4.14
C VAL A 56 -1.47 -13.70 -4.89
N LEU A 57 -1.29 -13.43 -6.19
CA LEU A 57 -0.32 -14.17 -7.02
C LEU A 57 1.11 -14.04 -6.46
N TYR A 58 1.57 -12.81 -6.17
CA TYR A 58 2.94 -12.67 -5.62
C TYR A 58 3.09 -13.36 -4.27
N SER A 59 2.05 -13.36 -3.43
CA SER A 59 2.08 -14.10 -2.15
C SER A 59 2.20 -15.62 -2.34
N VAL A 60 1.64 -16.16 -3.41
CA VAL A 60 1.79 -17.58 -3.77
C VAL A 60 3.22 -17.85 -4.25
N VAL A 61 3.75 -16.99 -5.12
CA VAL A 61 5.12 -17.10 -5.64
C VAL A 61 6.15 -17.03 -4.52
N ASP A 62 6.01 -16.08 -3.58
CA ASP A 62 6.85 -15.95 -2.40
C ASP A 62 6.87 -17.25 -1.57
N ARG A 63 5.71 -17.83 -1.29
CA ARG A 63 5.62 -19.12 -0.59
C ARG A 63 6.25 -20.28 -1.37
N MET A 64 6.17 -20.27 -2.69
CA MET A 64 6.84 -21.27 -3.53
C MET A 64 8.37 -21.13 -3.43
N TYR A 65 8.89 -19.91 -3.40
CA TYR A 65 10.33 -19.67 -3.23
C TYR A 65 10.80 -20.15 -1.85
N ILE A 66 10.11 -19.79 -0.77
CA ILE A 66 10.44 -20.26 0.58
C ILE A 66 10.41 -21.79 0.67
N GLY A 67 9.38 -22.43 0.09
CA GLY A 67 9.22 -23.88 0.13
C GLY A 67 10.30 -24.66 -0.65
N ASN A 68 10.97 -24.04 -1.63
CA ASN A 68 12.02 -24.64 -2.44
C ASN A 68 13.45 -24.41 -1.92
N ILE A 69 13.60 -23.76 -0.76
CA ILE A 69 14.92 -23.62 -0.12
C ILE A 69 15.41 -25.02 0.31
N ALA A 70 16.64 -25.38 -0.13
CA ALA A 70 17.22 -26.67 0.17
C ALA A 70 17.31 -26.91 1.69
N GLU A 71 17.00 -28.13 2.13
CA GLU A 71 17.07 -28.66 3.51
C GLU A 71 16.05 -28.04 4.49
N VAL A 72 15.82 -26.73 4.50
CA VAL A 72 14.99 -26.02 5.50
C VAL A 72 13.64 -25.51 4.97
N GLY A 73 13.38 -25.60 3.67
CA GLY A 73 12.23 -24.99 3.02
C GLY A 73 10.87 -25.39 3.63
N LYS A 74 10.70 -26.67 4.00
CA LYS A 74 9.47 -27.15 4.64
C LYS A 74 9.24 -26.53 6.02
N LEU A 75 10.30 -26.43 6.84
CA LEU A 75 10.23 -25.84 8.19
C LEU A 75 10.05 -24.32 8.11
N ALA A 76 10.74 -23.69 7.17
CA ALA A 76 10.60 -22.25 6.88
C ALA A 76 9.20 -21.90 6.40
N LEU A 77 8.63 -22.68 5.48
CA LEU A 77 7.27 -22.50 5.00
C LEU A 77 6.22 -22.69 6.11
N ALA A 78 6.42 -23.71 6.97
CA ALA A 78 5.57 -23.91 8.13
C ALA A 78 5.67 -22.73 9.12
N GLY A 79 6.87 -22.22 9.39
CA GLY A 79 7.10 -21.04 10.21
C GLY A 79 6.43 -19.78 9.64
N ALA A 80 6.59 -19.52 8.34
CA ALA A 80 5.90 -18.42 7.67
C ALA A 80 4.37 -18.59 7.69
N GLY A 81 3.88 -19.84 7.63
CA GLY A 81 2.46 -20.17 7.76
C GLY A 81 1.87 -19.77 9.12
N VAL A 82 2.59 -20.01 10.21
CA VAL A 82 2.19 -19.59 11.58
C VAL A 82 2.11 -18.06 11.68
N CYS A 83 2.98 -17.33 10.98
CA CYS A 83 2.97 -15.86 10.96
C CYS A 83 1.76 -15.28 10.19
N GLY A 84 1.18 -16.03 9.24
CA GLY A 84 0.12 -15.56 8.34
C GLY A 84 -1.07 -14.90 9.04
N PRO A 85 -1.74 -15.56 9.99
CA PRO A 85 -2.85 -14.97 10.75
C PRO A 85 -2.45 -13.69 11.50
N ILE A 86 -1.27 -13.67 12.10
CA ILE A 86 -0.76 -12.52 12.86
C ILE A 86 -0.54 -11.32 11.92
N VAL A 87 0.10 -11.56 10.78
CA VAL A 87 0.31 -10.57 9.72
C VAL A 87 -1.01 -9.99 9.22
N THR A 88 -2.03 -10.84 9.03
CA THR A 88 -3.37 -10.41 8.63
C THR A 88 -4.04 -9.55 9.70
N MET A 89 -3.90 -9.90 10.98
CA MET A 89 -4.43 -9.09 12.09
C MET A 89 -3.76 -7.71 12.13
N ILE A 90 -2.44 -7.63 12.00
CA ILE A 90 -1.71 -6.36 11.94
C ILE A 90 -2.17 -5.55 10.71
N GLY A 91 -2.26 -6.19 9.55
CA GLY A 91 -2.68 -5.56 8.28
C GLY A 91 -4.12 -5.01 8.33
N SER A 92 -5.02 -5.63 9.12
CA SER A 92 -6.41 -5.17 9.25
C SER A 92 -6.53 -3.74 9.79
N VAL A 93 -5.54 -3.26 10.54
CA VAL A 93 -5.50 -1.86 11.02
C VAL A 93 -5.32 -0.87 9.86
N ALA A 94 -4.55 -1.23 8.83
CA ALA A 94 -4.43 -0.39 7.63
C ALA A 94 -5.77 -0.29 6.88
N PHE A 95 -6.51 -1.40 6.80
CA PHE A 95 -7.85 -1.40 6.22
C PHE A 95 -8.84 -0.62 7.08
N LEU A 96 -8.80 -0.75 8.40
CA LEU A 96 -9.67 0.00 9.30
C LEU A 96 -9.54 1.52 9.06
N VAL A 97 -8.32 2.04 9.03
CA VAL A 97 -8.08 3.47 8.82
C VAL A 97 -8.31 3.87 7.36
N GLY A 98 -7.83 3.06 6.41
CA GLY A 98 -7.95 3.36 4.98
C GLY A 98 -9.38 3.30 4.48
N VAL A 99 -10.08 2.18 4.72
CA VAL A 99 -11.47 1.98 4.28
C VAL A 99 -12.44 2.82 5.12
N GLY A 100 -12.14 3.06 6.40
CA GLY A 100 -12.96 3.94 7.25
C GLY A 100 -12.80 5.42 6.90
N GLY A 101 -11.58 5.87 6.62
CA GLY A 101 -11.28 7.28 6.34
C GLY A 101 -11.57 7.72 4.90
N SER A 102 -11.38 6.84 3.92
CA SER A 102 -11.51 7.20 2.51
C SER A 102 -12.93 7.64 2.10
N PRO A 103 -14.05 7.04 2.56
CA PRO A 103 -15.39 7.54 2.26
C PRO A 103 -15.64 8.92 2.87
N LEU A 104 -15.16 9.16 4.10
CA LEU A 104 -15.31 10.47 4.75
C LEU A 104 -14.60 11.57 3.96
N MET A 105 -13.39 11.26 3.46
CA MET A 105 -12.64 12.17 2.58
C MET A 105 -13.42 12.42 1.28
N SER A 106 -13.97 11.39 0.64
CA SER A 106 -14.72 11.50 -0.60
C SER A 106 -15.98 12.39 -0.44
N ILE A 107 -16.71 12.24 0.67
CA ILE A 107 -17.88 13.07 0.97
C ILE A 107 -17.48 14.54 1.08
N ARG A 108 -16.39 14.87 1.78
CA ARG A 108 -15.90 16.26 1.91
C ARG A 108 -15.41 16.83 0.58
N MET A 109 -14.75 15.99 -0.23
CA MET A 109 -14.34 16.39 -1.59
C MET A 109 -15.56 16.70 -2.48
N GLY A 110 -16.59 15.85 -2.43
CA GLY A 110 -17.84 16.06 -3.18
C GLY A 110 -18.62 17.31 -2.73
N ALA A 111 -18.55 17.64 -1.45
CA ALA A 111 -19.13 18.89 -0.90
C ALA A 111 -18.27 20.15 -1.21
N GLY A 112 -17.14 20.01 -1.90
CA GLY A 112 -16.23 21.13 -2.23
C GLY A 112 -15.31 21.56 -1.07
N ASP A 113 -15.43 20.96 0.11
CA ASP A 113 -14.60 21.29 1.28
C ASP A 113 -13.24 20.58 1.23
N GLN A 114 -12.34 21.11 0.40
CA GLN A 114 -10.99 20.59 0.21
C GLN A 114 -10.14 20.67 1.49
N ASN A 115 -10.43 21.62 2.38
CA ASN A 115 -9.67 21.78 3.61
C ASN A 115 -10.02 20.67 4.61
N ALA A 116 -11.31 20.34 4.77
CA ALA A 116 -11.72 19.20 5.59
C ALA A 116 -11.21 17.88 5.01
N ALA A 117 -11.25 17.68 3.69
CA ALA A 117 -10.70 16.49 3.04
C ALA A 117 -9.20 16.31 3.33
N LYS A 118 -8.39 17.37 3.22
CA LYS A 118 -6.96 17.34 3.57
C LYS A 118 -6.71 17.04 5.05
N ARG A 119 -7.53 17.57 5.96
CA ARG A 119 -7.43 17.27 7.39
C ARG A 119 -7.73 15.81 7.69
N ILE A 120 -8.73 15.22 7.06
CA ILE A 120 -9.04 13.79 7.20
C ILE A 120 -7.85 12.94 6.74
N LEU A 121 -7.29 13.24 5.56
CA LEU A 121 -6.12 12.54 5.04
C LEU A 121 -4.93 12.63 6.00
N ALA A 122 -4.61 13.83 6.50
CA ALA A 122 -3.51 14.06 7.43
C ALA A 122 -3.72 13.31 8.77
N ASN A 123 -4.94 13.35 9.32
CA ASN A 123 -5.26 12.64 10.56
C ASN A 123 -5.15 11.11 10.37
N CYS A 124 -5.65 10.57 9.26
CA CYS A 124 -5.54 9.14 8.96
C CYS A 124 -4.08 8.72 8.74
N PHE A 125 -3.27 9.56 8.10
CA PHE A 125 -1.83 9.32 7.98
C PHE A 125 -1.14 9.28 9.36
N LEU A 126 -1.41 10.25 10.23
CA LEU A 126 -0.87 10.27 11.59
C LEU A 126 -1.33 9.07 12.43
N LEU A 127 -2.60 8.67 12.29
CA LEU A 127 -3.12 7.46 12.94
C LEU A 127 -2.40 6.20 12.46
N LEU A 128 -2.17 6.06 11.15
CA LEU A 128 -1.42 4.94 10.60
C LEU A 128 0.03 4.92 11.11
N CYS A 129 0.69 6.08 11.17
CA CYS A 129 2.03 6.20 11.75
C CYS A 129 2.04 5.77 13.23
N GLY A 130 1.11 6.29 14.02
CA GLY A 130 1.01 5.96 15.45
C GLY A 130 0.73 4.48 15.67
N PHE A 131 -0.30 3.94 15.03
CA PHE A 131 -0.62 2.50 15.14
C PHE A 131 0.51 1.60 14.64
N SER A 132 1.18 1.95 13.55
CA SER A 132 2.26 1.13 13.01
C SER A 132 3.44 1.01 13.98
N VAL A 133 3.83 2.11 14.62
CA VAL A 133 4.92 2.12 15.62
C VAL A 133 4.51 1.34 16.88
N VAL A 134 3.30 1.58 17.38
CA VAL A 134 2.79 0.89 18.58
C VAL A 134 2.66 -0.61 18.32
N LEU A 135 2.06 -1.01 17.19
CA LEU A 135 1.90 -2.42 16.84
C LEU A 135 3.26 -3.10 16.62
N MET A 136 4.20 -2.44 15.94
CA MET A 136 5.55 -2.96 15.76
C MET A 136 6.24 -3.18 17.12
N ALA A 137 6.22 -2.19 18.01
CA ALA A 137 6.85 -2.30 19.32
C ALA A 137 6.22 -3.40 20.17
N LEU A 138 4.88 -3.47 20.22
CA LEU A 138 4.15 -4.49 20.97
C LEU A 138 4.42 -5.89 20.41
N ALA A 139 4.36 -6.05 19.08
CA ALA A 139 4.58 -7.32 18.44
C ALA A 139 6.04 -7.81 18.56
N LEU A 140 7.03 -6.89 18.53
CA LEU A 140 8.43 -7.23 18.82
C LEU A 140 8.63 -7.67 20.28
N ALA A 141 7.99 -6.99 21.23
CA ALA A 141 8.09 -7.34 22.65
C ALA A 141 7.47 -8.72 22.96
N THR A 142 6.37 -9.07 22.30
CA THR A 142 5.60 -10.31 22.53
C THR A 142 5.84 -11.39 21.48
N ARG A 143 6.81 -11.23 20.57
CA ARG A 143 6.98 -12.07 19.37
C ARG A 143 7.01 -13.57 19.65
N GLN A 144 7.77 -14.02 20.66
CA GLN A 144 7.87 -15.44 21.02
C GLN A 144 6.56 -16.00 21.56
N GLN A 145 5.93 -15.28 22.48
CA GLN A 145 4.66 -15.70 23.10
C GLN A 145 3.54 -15.77 22.06
N THR A 146 3.49 -14.77 21.17
CA THR A 146 2.52 -14.71 20.08
C THR A 146 2.69 -15.89 19.12
N LEU A 147 3.93 -16.19 18.69
CA LEU A 147 4.18 -17.31 17.80
C LEU A 147 3.84 -18.67 18.41
N LEU A 148 4.16 -18.88 19.70
CA LEU A 148 3.78 -20.09 20.43
C LEU A 148 2.26 -20.22 20.55
N LEU A 149 1.55 -19.13 20.84
CA LEU A 149 0.10 -19.10 20.91
C LEU A 149 -0.56 -19.46 19.57
N PHE A 150 0.05 -19.05 18.45
CA PHE A 150 -0.44 -19.37 17.11
C PHE A 150 0.06 -20.72 16.56
N GLY A 151 0.71 -21.54 17.40
CA GLY A 151 1.01 -22.94 17.10
C GLY A 151 2.41 -23.17 16.53
N ALA A 152 3.37 -22.29 16.78
CA ALA A 152 4.77 -22.58 16.46
C ALA A 152 5.28 -23.75 17.34
N SER A 153 5.86 -24.77 16.71
CA SER A 153 6.54 -25.87 17.41
C SER A 153 7.99 -25.50 17.70
N GLU A 154 8.65 -26.24 18.57
CA GLU A 154 10.09 -26.04 18.87
C GLU A 154 10.96 -26.06 17.62
N SER A 155 10.64 -26.92 16.65
CA SER A 155 11.37 -27.03 15.38
C SER A 155 11.09 -25.88 14.39
N THR A 156 9.90 -25.29 14.41
CA THR A 156 9.52 -24.19 13.48
C THR A 156 9.76 -22.80 14.07
N LEU A 157 9.85 -22.70 15.41
CA LEU A 157 9.98 -21.43 16.12
C LEU A 157 11.17 -20.57 15.67
N PRO A 158 12.41 -21.12 15.47
CA PRO A 158 13.55 -20.32 15.00
C PRO A 158 13.27 -19.62 13.65
N TYR A 159 12.71 -20.38 12.70
CA TYR A 159 12.38 -19.86 11.37
C TYR A 159 11.22 -18.85 11.41
N ALA A 160 10.19 -19.15 12.20
CA ALA A 160 9.08 -18.21 12.41
C ALA A 160 9.56 -16.91 13.05
N MET A 161 10.46 -16.98 14.04
CA MET A 161 11.03 -15.81 14.72
C MET A 161 11.86 -14.94 13.77
N ALA A 162 12.70 -15.54 12.92
CA ALA A 162 13.51 -14.83 11.93
C ALA A 162 12.59 -14.09 10.93
N TYR A 163 11.67 -14.81 10.28
CA TYR A 163 10.72 -14.25 9.33
C TYR A 163 9.87 -13.14 9.96
N TYR A 164 9.28 -13.40 11.13
CA TYR A 164 8.41 -12.47 11.81
C TYR A 164 9.12 -11.18 12.23
N THR A 165 10.38 -11.28 12.69
CA THR A 165 11.15 -10.09 13.07
C THR A 165 11.41 -9.18 11.88
N VAL A 166 11.82 -9.72 10.73
CA VAL A 166 12.03 -8.94 9.51
C VAL A 166 10.72 -8.31 9.04
N TYR A 167 9.63 -9.09 9.04
CA TYR A 167 8.30 -8.58 8.69
C TYR A 167 7.87 -7.42 9.60
N LEU A 168 8.09 -7.52 10.93
CA LEU A 168 7.71 -6.47 11.88
C LEU A 168 8.48 -5.17 11.65
N LEU A 169 9.75 -5.22 11.26
CA LEU A 169 10.51 -4.02 10.89
C LEU A 169 9.96 -3.34 9.64
N GLY A 170 9.39 -4.12 8.71
CA GLY A 170 8.70 -3.62 7.52
C GLY A 170 7.27 -3.13 7.77
N THR A 171 6.65 -3.49 8.90
CA THR A 171 5.24 -3.20 9.20
C THR A 171 4.85 -1.73 9.06
N PRO A 172 5.62 -0.72 9.52
CA PRO A 172 5.25 0.68 9.34
C PRO A 172 5.06 1.06 7.87
N PHE A 173 5.96 0.61 7.01
CA PHE A 173 5.87 0.90 5.57
C PHE A 173 4.70 0.16 4.92
N ALA A 174 4.46 -1.09 5.31
CA ALA A 174 3.35 -1.90 4.80
C ALA A 174 1.99 -1.30 5.19
N LEU A 175 1.80 -0.91 6.44
CA LEU A 175 0.55 -0.28 6.91
C LEU A 175 0.30 1.06 6.24
N LEU A 176 1.33 1.91 6.12
CA LEU A 176 1.22 3.20 5.42
C LEU A 176 0.90 3.00 3.94
N SER A 177 1.61 2.11 3.25
CA SER A 177 1.38 1.83 1.83
C SER A 177 -0.04 1.33 1.58
N THR A 178 -0.50 0.34 2.35
CA THR A 178 -1.83 -0.26 2.19
C THR A 178 -2.94 0.72 2.55
N GLY A 179 -2.82 1.41 3.68
CA GLY A 179 -3.83 2.36 4.15
C GLY A 179 -3.94 3.58 3.24
N MET A 180 -2.81 4.17 2.81
CA MET A 180 -2.80 5.34 1.94
C MET A 180 -3.25 5.03 0.51
N ASN A 181 -3.08 3.79 0.04
CA ASN A 181 -3.56 3.38 -1.27
C ASN A 181 -5.10 3.52 -1.39
N GLN A 182 -5.85 3.31 -0.29
CA GLN A 182 -7.30 3.52 -0.26
C GLN A 182 -7.68 4.98 -0.54
N PHE A 183 -6.87 5.93 -0.04
CA PHE A 183 -7.08 7.35 -0.30
C PHE A 183 -6.75 7.76 -1.74
N ILE A 184 -5.83 7.07 -2.41
CA ILE A 184 -5.56 7.26 -3.84
C ILE A 184 -6.76 6.77 -4.67
N ILE A 185 -7.29 5.60 -4.33
CA ILE A 185 -8.44 5.01 -5.03
C ILE A 185 -9.69 5.88 -4.87
N CYS A 186 -9.98 6.39 -3.66
CA CYS A 186 -11.17 7.19 -3.39
C CYS A 186 -11.17 8.56 -4.08
N GLN A 187 -10.00 9.04 -4.48
CA GLN A 187 -9.86 10.25 -5.32
C GLN A 187 -10.11 9.99 -6.81
N GLY A 188 -10.47 8.77 -7.19
CA GLY A 188 -10.70 8.38 -8.58
C GLY A 188 -9.45 7.85 -9.30
N PHE A 189 -8.29 7.79 -8.62
CA PHE A 189 -7.03 7.33 -9.22
C PHE A 189 -6.78 5.81 -9.02
N ALA A 190 -7.83 4.98 -9.14
CA ALA A 190 -7.72 3.53 -8.95
C ALA A 190 -6.62 2.89 -9.82
N LYS A 191 -6.43 3.37 -11.05
CA LYS A 191 -5.36 2.91 -11.94
C LYS A 191 -3.96 3.21 -11.38
N LYS A 192 -3.77 4.34 -10.70
CA LYS A 192 -2.51 4.67 -10.02
C LYS A 192 -2.28 3.78 -8.80
N GLY A 193 -3.35 3.54 -8.02
CA GLY A 193 -3.31 2.58 -6.91
C GLY A 193 -2.92 1.18 -7.38
N MET A 194 -3.51 0.68 -8.47
CA MET A 194 -3.15 -0.59 -9.09
C MET A 194 -1.67 -0.61 -9.54
N GLN A 195 -1.20 0.44 -10.23
CA GLN A 195 0.18 0.53 -10.69
C GLN A 195 1.18 0.47 -9.53
N SER A 196 0.87 1.11 -8.39
CA SER A 196 1.69 1.05 -7.19
C SER A 196 1.81 -0.38 -6.64
N VAL A 197 0.68 -1.11 -6.56
CA VAL A 197 0.67 -2.51 -6.11
C VAL A 197 1.43 -3.42 -7.08
N MET A 198 1.23 -3.25 -8.39
CA MET A 198 1.93 -4.03 -9.41
C MET A 198 3.45 -3.80 -9.36
N LEU A 199 3.88 -2.55 -9.23
CA LEU A 199 5.31 -2.23 -9.09
C LEU A 199 5.90 -2.89 -7.84
N GLY A 200 5.20 -2.83 -6.71
CA GLY A 200 5.60 -3.50 -5.48
C GLY A 200 5.72 -5.02 -5.66
N ALA A 201 4.75 -5.65 -6.32
CA ALA A 201 4.77 -7.09 -6.58
C ALA A 201 5.93 -7.51 -7.48
N VAL A 202 6.19 -6.77 -8.55
CA VAL A 202 7.34 -7.04 -9.46
C VAL A 202 8.67 -6.87 -8.72
N LEU A 203 8.82 -5.79 -7.96
CA LEU A 203 10.04 -5.56 -7.16
C LEU A 203 10.25 -6.66 -6.11
N ASN A 204 9.17 -7.09 -5.43
CA ASN A 204 9.24 -8.18 -4.47
C ASN A 204 9.74 -9.47 -5.13
N ILE A 205 9.13 -9.92 -6.22
CA ILE A 205 9.55 -11.15 -6.95
C ILE A 205 11.01 -11.07 -7.40
N LEU A 206 11.45 -9.89 -7.89
CA LEU A 206 12.83 -9.70 -8.32
C LEU A 206 13.80 -9.74 -7.14
N LEU A 207 13.47 -9.07 -6.04
CA LEU A 207 14.30 -9.04 -4.84
C LEU A 207 14.38 -10.42 -4.18
N ASP A 208 13.27 -11.15 -4.06
CA ASP A 208 13.25 -12.50 -3.52
C ASP A 208 14.13 -13.44 -4.34
N SER A 209 14.06 -13.35 -5.67
CA SER A 209 14.94 -14.13 -6.55
C SER A 209 16.41 -13.82 -6.30
N VAL A 210 16.78 -12.54 -6.11
CA VAL A 210 18.16 -12.13 -5.85
C VAL A 210 18.61 -12.57 -4.46
N PHE A 211 17.80 -12.33 -3.42
CA PHE A 211 18.18 -12.66 -2.05
C PHE A 211 18.28 -14.17 -1.82
N ILE A 212 17.36 -14.95 -2.36
CA ILE A 212 17.32 -16.40 -2.16
C ILE A 212 18.37 -17.11 -3.02
N PHE A 213 18.45 -16.80 -4.34
CA PHE A 213 19.28 -17.58 -5.26
C PHE A 213 20.67 -17.00 -5.51
N VAL A 214 20.88 -15.68 -5.38
CA VAL A 214 22.18 -15.04 -5.62
C VAL A 214 22.94 -14.81 -4.33
N LEU A 215 22.29 -14.34 -3.29
CA LEU A 215 22.93 -14.03 -2.01
C LEU A 215 22.86 -15.16 -1.00
N TYR A 216 22.14 -16.25 -1.30
CA TYR A 216 21.99 -17.43 -0.43
C TYR A 216 21.57 -17.05 1.01
N MET A 217 20.83 -15.95 1.19
CA MET A 217 20.47 -15.47 2.53
C MET A 217 19.43 -16.33 3.24
N GLY A 218 18.85 -17.33 2.58
CA GLY A 218 17.86 -18.23 3.17
C GLY A 218 16.61 -17.49 3.62
N VAL A 219 16.14 -17.80 4.84
CA VAL A 219 14.94 -17.21 5.47
C VAL A 219 15.30 -16.12 6.47
N THR A 220 16.56 -15.74 6.55
CA THR A 220 17.07 -14.72 7.50
C THR A 220 17.11 -13.35 6.87
#